data_d0b525d58056932cea5a0557f2f71db4
#
_entry.id   d0b525d58056932cea5a0557f2f71db4
#
_cell.length_a   1.000
_cell.length_b   1.000
_cell.length_c   1.000
_cell.angle_alpha   90.00
_cell.angle_beta   90.00
_cell.angle_gamma   90.00
#
_symmetry.space_group_name_H-M   'P 1'
#
loop_
_entity.id
_entity.type
_entity.pdbx_description
1 polymer ?
#
loop_
_entity_poly.entity_id
_entity_poly.type
_entity_poly.pdbx_seq_one_letter_code
_entity_poly.pdbx_strand_id
1 'polypeptide(L)'
;MTVQGWAEIALTLGLAALLGWPIGIYMSRVWNGERTWLDPVLKPVEAVFYKASGVDPTRSQGWLGYAGALLAFNAVGFLLLYAILRLQGGLALNPQGVGGVSPHLAFNTAVSFVTNTNWQSYGGESTMSTFTQMTGLTVQNFVSAATGATIAAALARAFVANRGEGVGNFWADLTRTTLYVLLPLAFILAVVLVGLGLPQTLSAHATATTLEGGQQTISLFQTASQVAIKQLGINGGGGFNGNAAPPPRD
;
A
#
# COMPACT_ATOMS: atom_id res chain seq x y z
N MET A 1 -9.91 -33.24 -4.83
CA MET A 1 -10.57 -31.94 -5.00
C MET A 1 -12.01 -32.15 -5.41
N THR A 2 -12.94 -31.38 -4.87
CA THR A 2 -14.35 -31.44 -5.23
C THR A 2 -14.61 -30.70 -6.55
N VAL A 3 -15.73 -30.95 -7.20
CA VAL A 3 -16.17 -30.21 -8.41
C VAL A 3 -16.26 -28.70 -8.08
N GLN A 4 -16.75 -28.36 -6.88
CA GLN A 4 -16.80 -26.99 -6.40
C GLN A 4 -15.39 -26.35 -6.34
N GLY A 5 -14.39 -27.05 -5.80
CA GLY A 5 -13.02 -26.50 -5.75
C GLY A 5 -12.42 -26.23 -7.14
N TRP A 6 -12.68 -27.10 -8.12
CA TRP A 6 -12.29 -26.84 -9.50
C TRP A 6 -13.02 -25.64 -10.12
N ALA A 7 -14.33 -25.51 -9.83
CA ALA A 7 -15.13 -24.36 -10.28
C ALA A 7 -14.63 -23.04 -9.68
N GLU A 8 -14.27 -23.01 -8.40
CA GLU A 8 -13.68 -21.82 -7.73
C GLU A 8 -12.34 -21.41 -8.36
N ILE A 9 -11.46 -22.37 -8.64
CA ILE A 9 -10.18 -22.10 -9.32
C ILE A 9 -10.43 -21.54 -10.73
N ALA A 10 -11.28 -22.21 -11.51
CA ALA A 10 -11.58 -21.78 -12.88
C ALA A 10 -12.21 -20.38 -12.90
N LEU A 11 -13.15 -20.10 -11.99
CA LEU A 11 -13.79 -18.80 -11.85
C LEU A 11 -12.77 -17.72 -11.47
N THR A 12 -11.91 -17.98 -10.49
CA THR A 12 -10.89 -17.03 -10.03
C THR A 12 -9.92 -16.68 -11.16
N LEU A 13 -9.41 -17.68 -11.86
CA LEU A 13 -8.49 -17.47 -12.99
C LEU A 13 -9.19 -16.77 -14.16
N GLY A 14 -10.43 -17.15 -14.45
CA GLY A 14 -11.24 -16.53 -15.50
C GLY A 14 -11.54 -15.07 -15.21
N LEU A 15 -11.93 -14.74 -13.98
CA LEU A 15 -12.16 -13.35 -13.55
C LEU A 15 -10.86 -12.54 -13.55
N ALA A 16 -9.75 -13.11 -13.09
CA ALA A 16 -8.45 -12.44 -13.13
C ALA A 16 -8.03 -12.11 -14.56
N ALA A 17 -8.19 -13.03 -15.52
CA ALA A 17 -7.89 -12.78 -16.91
C ALA A 17 -8.83 -11.75 -17.55
N LEU A 18 -10.13 -11.86 -17.27
CA LEU A 18 -11.16 -10.96 -17.80
C LEU A 18 -10.97 -9.52 -17.33
N LEU A 19 -10.69 -9.32 -16.04
CA LEU A 19 -10.47 -7.99 -15.46
C LEU A 19 -9.06 -7.47 -15.70
N GLY A 20 -8.07 -8.36 -15.75
CA GLY A 20 -6.66 -8.01 -16.00
C GLY A 20 -6.44 -7.34 -17.35
N TRP A 21 -7.16 -7.76 -18.37
CA TRP A 21 -7.04 -7.20 -19.71
C TRP A 21 -7.37 -5.70 -19.78
N PRO A 22 -8.58 -5.23 -19.41
CA PRO A 22 -8.91 -3.80 -19.45
C PRO A 22 -8.08 -2.97 -18.47
N ILE A 23 -7.74 -3.50 -17.28
CA ILE A 23 -6.88 -2.82 -16.32
C ILE A 23 -5.47 -2.66 -16.91
N GLY A 24 -4.91 -3.68 -17.56
CA GLY A 24 -3.61 -3.61 -18.21
C GLY A 24 -3.53 -2.57 -19.31
N ILE A 25 -4.57 -2.47 -20.16
CA ILE A 25 -4.68 -1.40 -21.17
C ILE A 25 -4.71 -0.02 -20.51
N TYR A 26 -5.49 0.14 -19.44
CA TYR A 26 -5.58 1.40 -18.72
C TYR A 26 -4.22 1.78 -18.10
N MET A 27 -3.54 0.83 -17.43
CA MET A 27 -2.22 1.04 -16.84
C MET A 27 -1.18 1.43 -17.90
N SER A 28 -1.20 0.80 -19.07
CA SER A 28 -0.33 1.16 -20.19
C SER A 28 -0.53 2.62 -20.60
N ARG A 29 -1.77 3.08 -20.74
CA ARG A 29 -2.07 4.49 -21.05
C ARG A 29 -1.55 5.45 -19.98
N VAL A 30 -1.75 5.10 -18.71
CA VAL A 30 -1.28 5.89 -17.57
C VAL A 30 0.25 6.04 -17.61
N TRP A 31 0.98 4.94 -17.81
CA TRP A 31 2.45 4.95 -17.84
C TRP A 31 3.02 5.67 -19.05
N ASN A 32 2.31 5.65 -20.17
CA ASN A 32 2.70 6.39 -21.37
C ASN A 32 2.31 7.88 -21.29
N GLY A 33 1.60 8.30 -20.23
CA GLY A 33 1.12 9.69 -20.09
C GLY A 33 0.01 10.05 -21.07
N GLU A 34 -0.68 9.05 -21.61
CA GLU A 34 -1.83 9.24 -22.47
C GLU A 34 -3.03 9.77 -21.67
N ARG A 35 -3.92 10.43 -22.37
CA ARG A 35 -5.11 11.03 -21.75
C ARG A 35 -6.03 9.96 -21.15
N THR A 36 -6.41 10.16 -19.89
CA THR A 36 -7.34 9.32 -19.15
C THR A 36 -8.58 10.10 -18.71
N TRP A 37 -9.63 9.40 -18.34
CA TRP A 37 -10.86 10.02 -17.82
C TRP A 37 -10.67 10.67 -16.43
N LEU A 38 -9.61 10.34 -15.69
CA LEU A 38 -9.26 10.94 -14.41
C LEU A 38 -8.43 12.23 -14.53
N ASP A 39 -7.92 12.57 -15.69
CA ASP A 39 -7.07 13.74 -15.93
C ASP A 39 -7.65 15.06 -15.39
N PRO A 40 -8.96 15.36 -15.55
CA PRO A 40 -9.50 16.62 -15.07
C PRO A 40 -9.30 16.84 -13.57
N VAL A 41 -9.27 15.76 -12.79
CA VAL A 41 -9.11 15.80 -11.33
C VAL A 41 -7.66 15.57 -10.91
N LEU A 42 -6.97 14.61 -11.50
CA LEU A 42 -5.67 14.15 -11.04
C LEU A 42 -4.48 14.88 -11.68
N LYS A 43 -4.61 15.39 -12.87
CA LYS A 43 -3.52 16.10 -13.56
C LYS A 43 -3.04 17.37 -12.84
N PRO A 44 -3.91 18.19 -12.23
CA PRO A 44 -3.45 19.29 -11.37
C PRO A 44 -2.65 18.80 -10.17
N VAL A 45 -3.06 17.69 -9.55
CA VAL A 45 -2.36 17.09 -8.40
C VAL A 45 -1.00 16.56 -8.85
N GLU A 46 -0.95 15.82 -9.95
CA GLU A 46 0.29 15.32 -10.57
C GLU A 46 1.27 16.47 -10.85
N ALA A 47 0.78 17.57 -11.43
CA ALA A 47 1.59 18.75 -11.73
C ALA A 47 2.19 19.40 -10.48
N VAL A 48 1.45 19.45 -9.37
CA VAL A 48 1.95 19.95 -8.08
C VAL A 48 3.10 19.07 -7.57
N PHE A 49 2.96 17.75 -7.65
CA PHE A 49 4.02 16.82 -7.26
C PHE A 49 5.30 17.03 -8.09
N TYR A 50 5.17 17.12 -9.41
CA TYR A 50 6.33 17.33 -10.29
C TYR A 50 7.00 18.67 -10.05
N LYS A 51 6.22 19.74 -9.86
CA LYS A 51 6.75 21.07 -9.55
C LYS A 51 7.46 21.10 -8.20
N ALA A 52 6.90 20.45 -7.18
CA ALA A 52 7.48 20.42 -5.84
C ALA A 52 8.77 19.58 -5.77
N SER A 53 8.84 18.50 -6.55
CA SER A 53 9.99 17.59 -6.57
C SER A 53 11.03 17.90 -7.64
N GLY A 54 10.76 18.87 -8.53
CA GLY A 54 11.66 19.20 -9.65
C GLY A 54 11.76 18.09 -10.71
N VAL A 55 10.77 17.20 -10.76
CA VAL A 55 10.73 16.10 -11.72
C VAL A 55 10.21 16.58 -13.07
N ASP A 56 10.97 16.29 -14.13
CA ASP A 56 10.48 16.40 -15.50
C ASP A 56 9.98 15.04 -15.97
N PRO A 57 8.65 14.85 -16.07
CA PRO A 57 8.05 13.56 -16.46
C PRO A 57 8.34 13.15 -17.90
N THR A 58 8.82 14.07 -18.74
CA THR A 58 9.13 13.81 -20.16
C THR A 58 10.54 13.25 -20.34
N ARG A 59 11.41 13.42 -19.35
CA ARG A 59 12.80 12.99 -19.41
C ARG A 59 12.91 11.50 -19.06
N SER A 60 13.16 10.66 -20.06
CA SER A 60 13.43 9.24 -19.84
C SER A 60 14.79 9.02 -19.18
N GLN A 61 14.87 8.08 -18.25
CA GLN A 61 16.06 7.65 -17.56
C GLN A 61 16.61 6.37 -18.20
N GLY A 62 17.94 6.26 -18.25
CA GLY A 62 18.56 4.96 -18.51
C GLY A 62 18.38 4.03 -17.30
N TRP A 63 18.64 2.74 -17.48
CA TRP A 63 18.38 1.74 -16.43
C TRP A 63 19.10 2.03 -15.09
N LEU A 64 20.34 2.55 -15.12
CA LEU A 64 21.07 2.94 -13.91
C LEU A 64 20.42 4.12 -13.18
N GLY A 65 19.96 5.13 -13.92
CA GLY A 65 19.27 6.29 -13.33
C GLY A 65 17.94 5.89 -12.73
N TYR A 66 17.19 5.02 -13.40
CA TYR A 66 15.93 4.47 -12.90
C TYR A 66 16.14 3.63 -11.63
N ALA A 67 17.10 2.70 -11.66
CA ALA A 67 17.45 1.86 -10.51
C ALA A 67 17.97 2.71 -9.34
N GLY A 68 18.79 3.72 -9.59
CA GLY A 68 19.28 4.64 -8.57
C GLY A 68 18.16 5.44 -7.91
N ALA A 69 17.20 5.94 -8.68
CA ALA A 69 16.04 6.64 -8.15
C ALA A 69 15.15 5.71 -7.30
N LEU A 70 14.92 4.50 -7.77
CA LEU A 70 14.18 3.46 -7.05
C LEU A 70 14.85 3.11 -5.71
N LEU A 71 16.15 2.86 -5.72
CA LEU A 71 16.90 2.54 -4.49
C LEU A 71 16.90 3.70 -3.51
N ALA A 72 17.09 4.93 -3.99
CA ALA A 72 17.04 6.13 -3.15
C ALA A 72 15.64 6.30 -2.51
N PHE A 73 14.57 6.14 -3.28
CA PHE A 73 13.21 6.19 -2.76
C PHE A 73 12.97 5.15 -1.66
N ASN A 74 13.35 3.90 -1.91
CA ASN A 74 13.18 2.82 -0.93
C ASN A 74 14.06 3.02 0.31
N ALA A 75 15.29 3.54 0.17
CA ALA A 75 16.15 3.86 1.30
C ALA A 75 15.54 4.96 2.19
N VAL A 76 14.97 6.01 1.59
CA VAL A 76 14.25 7.05 2.34
C VAL A 76 13.02 6.47 3.02
N GLY A 77 12.21 5.67 2.31
CA GLY A 77 11.04 4.98 2.88
C GLY A 77 11.40 4.10 4.07
N PHE A 78 12.49 3.33 3.96
CA PHE A 78 13.04 2.52 5.05
C PHE A 78 13.42 3.36 6.27
N LEU A 79 14.19 4.42 6.07
CA LEU A 79 14.64 5.28 7.17
C LEU A 79 13.47 5.97 7.87
N LEU A 80 12.50 6.48 7.09
CA LEU A 80 11.31 7.12 7.65
C LEU A 80 10.46 6.13 8.45
N LEU A 81 10.18 4.95 7.89
CA LEU A 81 9.40 3.94 8.58
C LEU A 81 10.12 3.45 9.84
N TYR A 82 11.43 3.18 9.76
CA TYR A 82 12.24 2.81 10.92
C TYR A 82 12.17 3.88 12.01
N ALA A 83 12.30 5.16 11.65
CA ALA A 83 12.22 6.27 12.60
C ALA A 83 10.84 6.36 13.25
N ILE A 84 9.75 6.24 12.47
CA ILE A 84 8.37 6.23 13.00
C ILE A 84 8.20 5.10 14.02
N LEU A 85 8.62 3.88 13.69
CA LEU A 85 8.52 2.72 14.57
C LEU A 85 9.31 2.93 15.88
N ARG A 86 10.51 3.49 15.79
CA ARG A 86 11.37 3.75 16.97
C ARG A 86 10.82 4.87 17.86
N LEU A 87 10.21 5.88 17.28
CA LEU A 87 9.78 7.11 17.95
C LEU A 87 8.28 7.11 18.32
N GLN A 88 7.51 6.08 17.94
CA GLN A 88 6.05 6.07 18.06
C GLN A 88 5.53 6.38 19.45
N GLY A 89 6.29 6.05 20.51
CA GLY A 89 5.90 6.31 21.88
C GLY A 89 5.74 7.81 22.22
N GLY A 90 6.44 8.68 21.49
CA GLY A 90 6.35 10.14 21.60
C GLY A 90 5.57 10.83 20.49
N LEU A 91 5.03 10.08 19.52
CA LEU A 91 4.26 10.65 18.42
C LEU A 91 2.78 10.81 18.78
N ALA A 92 2.09 11.69 18.03
CA ALA A 92 0.65 11.87 18.15
C ALA A 92 -0.14 10.58 17.84
N LEU A 93 -1.44 10.57 18.15
CA LEU A 93 -2.34 9.44 17.87
C LEU A 93 -1.81 8.10 18.41
N ASN A 94 -1.34 8.12 19.65
CA ASN A 94 -0.94 6.93 20.40
C ASN A 94 -1.84 6.74 21.65
N PRO A 95 -3.14 6.50 21.46
CA PRO A 95 -4.09 6.44 22.58
C PRO A 95 -3.90 5.21 23.47
N GLN A 96 -3.27 4.15 22.95
CA GLN A 96 -2.92 2.96 23.73
C GLN A 96 -1.63 3.15 24.56
N GLY A 97 -0.90 4.25 24.36
CA GLY A 97 0.36 4.53 25.08
C GLY A 97 1.48 3.53 24.76
N VAL A 98 1.47 2.91 23.56
CA VAL A 98 2.51 1.94 23.18
C VAL A 98 3.87 2.60 23.09
N GLY A 99 4.91 1.95 23.62
CA GLY A 99 6.29 2.42 23.56
C GLY A 99 6.91 2.31 22.15
N GLY A 100 8.12 2.82 22.00
CA GLY A 100 8.90 2.63 20.77
C GLY A 100 9.19 1.15 20.51
N VAL A 101 9.05 0.73 19.25
CA VAL A 101 9.35 -0.65 18.82
C VAL A 101 10.84 -0.95 19.04
N SER A 102 11.20 -2.16 19.47
CA SER A 102 12.60 -2.55 19.66
C SER A 102 13.42 -2.40 18.36
N PRO A 103 14.74 -2.15 18.42
CA PRO A 103 15.54 -1.91 17.20
C PRO A 103 15.44 -3.03 16.18
N HIS A 104 15.53 -4.28 16.63
CA HIS A 104 15.50 -5.45 15.75
C HIS A 104 14.13 -5.63 15.08
N LEU A 105 13.04 -5.45 15.84
CA LEU A 105 11.70 -5.55 15.31
C LEU A 105 11.39 -4.39 14.35
N ALA A 106 11.82 -3.16 14.70
CA ALA A 106 11.65 -2.00 13.83
C ALA A 106 12.39 -2.18 12.51
N PHE A 107 13.63 -2.70 12.55
CA PHE A 107 14.40 -3.00 11.34
C PHE A 107 13.71 -4.06 10.48
N ASN A 108 13.32 -5.18 11.09
CA ASN A 108 12.61 -6.25 10.40
C ASN A 108 11.33 -5.75 9.73
N THR A 109 10.52 -4.98 10.48
CA THR A 109 9.27 -4.42 9.97
C THR A 109 9.52 -3.43 8.83
N ALA A 110 10.50 -2.53 8.97
CA ALA A 110 10.80 -1.55 7.92
C ALA A 110 11.28 -2.22 6.63
N VAL A 111 12.17 -3.21 6.71
CA VAL A 111 12.60 -4.01 5.54
C VAL A 111 11.41 -4.71 4.91
N SER A 112 10.60 -5.40 5.72
CA SER A 112 9.45 -6.16 5.26
C SER A 112 8.45 -5.30 4.48
N PHE A 113 8.13 -4.11 4.98
CA PHE A 113 7.16 -3.21 4.34
C PHE A 113 7.72 -2.51 3.11
N VAL A 114 9.00 -2.12 3.12
CA VAL A 114 9.65 -1.51 1.94
C VAL A 114 9.76 -2.49 0.78
N THR A 115 10.01 -3.76 1.07
CA THR A 115 10.13 -4.81 0.04
C THR A 115 8.78 -5.39 -0.39
N ASN A 116 7.67 -4.85 0.07
CA ASN A 116 6.30 -5.31 -0.21
C ASN A 116 6.01 -6.75 0.27
N THR A 117 6.76 -7.26 1.23
CA THR A 117 6.60 -8.63 1.75
C THR A 117 5.63 -8.69 2.92
N ASN A 118 5.69 -7.70 3.81
CA ASN A 118 4.81 -7.45 4.94
C ASN A 118 4.70 -8.59 5.97
N TRP A 119 5.80 -9.26 6.28
CA TRP A 119 5.83 -10.18 7.42
C TRP A 119 5.54 -9.42 8.72
N GLN A 120 4.75 -10.04 9.58
CA GLN A 120 4.47 -9.52 10.90
C GLN A 120 4.97 -10.50 11.96
N SER A 121 5.96 -10.09 12.74
CA SER A 121 6.40 -10.77 13.96
C SER A 121 5.92 -10.02 15.22
N TYR A 122 4.75 -9.39 15.13
CA TYR A 122 4.09 -8.60 16.18
C TYR A 122 2.57 -8.63 16.00
N GLY A 123 1.83 -8.40 17.07
CA GLY A 123 0.40 -8.08 17.00
C GLY A 123 0.24 -6.58 16.75
N GLY A 124 -0.41 -6.21 15.64
CA GLY A 124 -0.55 -4.81 15.25
C GLY A 124 -1.29 -3.99 16.30
N GLU A 125 -2.34 -4.57 16.88
CA GLU A 125 -3.21 -3.97 17.91
C GLU A 125 -2.52 -3.71 19.25
N SER A 126 -1.45 -4.43 19.56
CA SER A 126 -0.73 -4.32 20.84
C SER A 126 0.64 -3.63 20.71
N THR A 127 1.19 -3.55 19.51
CA THR A 127 2.57 -3.09 19.28
C THR A 127 2.65 -1.77 18.55
N MET A 128 1.67 -1.46 17.69
CA MET A 128 1.70 -0.31 16.79
C MET A 128 0.69 0.76 17.21
N SER A 129 1.15 2.02 17.32
CA SER A 129 0.25 3.14 17.53
C SER A 129 -0.64 3.39 16.30
N THR A 130 -1.78 4.05 16.49
CA THR A 130 -2.64 4.47 15.37
C THR A 130 -1.88 5.33 14.35
N PHE A 131 -1.00 6.23 14.83
CA PHE A 131 -0.13 7.02 13.95
C PHE A 131 0.77 6.13 13.09
N THR A 132 1.42 5.15 13.69
CA THR A 132 2.31 4.22 12.97
C THR A 132 1.53 3.39 11.95
N GLN A 133 0.34 2.92 12.29
CA GLN A 133 -0.52 2.20 11.35
C GLN A 133 -0.89 3.05 10.15
N MET A 134 -1.28 4.33 10.36
CA MET A 134 -1.71 5.22 9.29
C MET A 134 -0.56 5.72 8.41
N THR A 135 0.40 6.41 9.04
CA THR A 135 1.43 7.18 8.33
C THR A 135 2.67 6.38 8.03
N GLY A 136 2.91 5.32 8.78
CA GLY A 136 4.03 4.40 8.55
C GLY A 136 3.61 3.23 7.66
N LEU A 137 2.90 2.29 8.24
CA LEU A 137 2.63 0.99 7.61
C LEU A 137 1.70 1.11 6.39
N THR A 138 0.57 1.83 6.50
CA THR A 138 -0.38 1.97 5.40
C THR A 138 0.22 2.77 4.23
N VAL A 139 0.96 3.84 4.51
CA VAL A 139 1.65 4.60 3.45
C VAL A 139 2.68 3.71 2.76
N GLN A 140 3.46 2.95 3.53
CA GLN A 140 4.47 2.06 2.94
C GLN A 140 3.83 0.93 2.12
N ASN A 141 2.71 0.37 2.55
CA ASN A 141 1.93 -0.58 1.74
C ASN A 141 1.56 0.00 0.37
N PHE A 142 1.20 1.27 0.34
CA PHE A 142 0.78 1.94 -0.89
C PHE A 142 1.96 2.17 -1.84
N VAL A 143 3.04 2.75 -1.32
CA VAL A 143 4.19 3.14 -2.15
C VAL A 143 5.08 1.96 -2.54
N SER A 144 5.15 0.89 -1.73
CA SER A 144 5.88 -0.32 -2.11
C SER A 144 5.18 -1.07 -3.25
N ALA A 145 3.85 -1.11 -3.24
CA ALA A 145 3.07 -1.65 -4.35
C ALA A 145 3.26 -0.83 -5.64
N ALA A 146 3.21 0.51 -5.53
CA ALA A 146 3.50 1.38 -6.64
C ALA A 146 4.92 1.18 -7.19
N THR A 147 5.91 1.01 -6.32
CA THR A 147 7.30 0.71 -6.69
C THR A 147 7.39 -0.60 -7.50
N GLY A 148 6.73 -1.66 -7.05
CA GLY A 148 6.69 -2.92 -7.78
C GLY A 148 6.07 -2.78 -9.18
N ALA A 149 4.97 -2.04 -9.29
CA ALA A 149 4.33 -1.77 -10.57
C ALA A 149 5.21 -0.93 -11.52
N THR A 150 5.99 0.03 -10.98
CA THR A 150 6.93 0.82 -11.81
C THR A 150 8.07 -0.04 -12.37
N ILE A 151 8.56 -1.02 -11.61
CA ILE A 151 9.55 -1.99 -12.10
C ILE A 151 8.98 -2.79 -13.27
N ALA A 152 7.73 -3.26 -13.15
CA ALA A 152 7.06 -3.98 -14.21
C ALA A 152 6.91 -3.12 -15.49
N ALA A 153 6.57 -1.82 -15.34
CA ALA A 153 6.50 -0.89 -16.45
C ALA A 153 7.87 -0.67 -17.13
N ALA A 154 8.93 -0.49 -16.33
CA ALA A 154 10.29 -0.32 -16.85
C ALA A 154 10.78 -1.57 -17.59
N LEU A 155 10.50 -2.77 -17.06
CA LEU A 155 10.83 -4.05 -17.71
C LEU A 155 10.06 -4.22 -19.02
N ALA A 156 8.75 -3.94 -19.03
CA ALA A 156 7.95 -4.01 -20.25
C ALA A 156 8.51 -3.09 -21.34
N ARG A 157 8.90 -1.87 -20.99
CA ARG A 157 9.55 -0.94 -21.94
C ARG A 157 10.91 -1.46 -22.40
N ALA A 158 11.72 -2.03 -21.49
CA ALA A 158 13.03 -2.57 -21.84
C ALA A 158 12.98 -3.71 -22.86
N PHE A 159 11.92 -4.53 -22.86
CA PHE A 159 11.74 -5.60 -23.84
C PHE A 159 11.44 -5.11 -25.25
N VAL A 160 10.84 -3.94 -25.41
CA VAL A 160 10.46 -3.38 -26.72
C VAL A 160 11.36 -2.21 -27.14
N ALA A 161 12.20 -1.70 -26.26
CA ALA A 161 13.10 -0.59 -26.52
C ALA A 161 14.24 -0.97 -27.48
N ASN A 162 14.62 -0.05 -28.35
CA ASN A 162 15.85 -0.16 -29.12
C ASN A 162 17.07 0.18 -28.25
N ARG A 163 18.26 -0.19 -28.74
CA ARG A 163 19.52 0.13 -28.04
C ARG A 163 19.66 1.63 -27.85
N GLY A 164 19.84 2.05 -26.59
CA GLY A 164 20.03 3.46 -26.22
C GLY A 164 18.75 4.21 -25.83
N GLU A 165 17.58 3.61 -25.99
CA GLU A 165 16.34 4.17 -25.46
C GLU A 165 16.28 4.01 -23.93
N GLY A 166 15.67 4.98 -23.24
CA GLY A 166 15.48 4.91 -21.79
C GLY A 166 14.33 3.97 -21.43
N VAL A 167 14.26 3.61 -20.13
CA VAL A 167 13.23 2.72 -19.58
C VAL A 167 12.04 3.46 -18.95
N GLY A 168 11.96 4.76 -19.15
CA GLY A 168 10.95 5.64 -18.57
C GLY A 168 11.51 6.54 -17.45
N ASN A 169 10.63 7.09 -16.63
CA ASN A 169 11.01 7.93 -15.50
C ASN A 169 10.39 7.37 -14.21
N PHE A 170 11.23 6.91 -13.29
CA PHE A 170 10.79 6.28 -12.04
C PHE A 170 9.80 7.15 -11.26
N TRP A 171 10.10 8.45 -11.10
CA TRP A 171 9.26 9.36 -10.32
C TRP A 171 7.90 9.61 -10.97
N ALA A 172 7.89 9.71 -12.30
CA ALA A 172 6.66 9.85 -13.06
C ALA A 172 5.82 8.57 -12.99
N ASP A 173 6.44 7.41 -13.17
CA ASP A 173 5.77 6.11 -13.09
C ASP A 173 5.20 5.87 -11.69
N LEU A 174 5.97 6.18 -10.63
CA LEU A 174 5.55 6.06 -9.23
C LEU A 174 4.33 6.95 -8.95
N THR A 175 4.42 8.24 -9.34
CA THR A 175 3.33 9.20 -9.11
C THR A 175 2.07 8.78 -9.84
N ARG A 176 2.19 8.41 -11.11
CA ARG A 176 1.05 7.99 -11.94
C ARG A 176 0.44 6.69 -11.45
N THR A 177 1.24 5.69 -11.12
CA THR A 177 0.74 4.43 -10.56
C THR A 177 -0.03 4.68 -9.27
N THR A 178 0.50 5.53 -8.40
CA THR A 178 -0.15 5.88 -7.13
C THR A 178 -1.46 6.61 -7.35
N LEU A 179 -1.45 7.70 -8.15
CA LEU A 179 -2.60 8.59 -8.28
C LEU A 179 -3.70 8.02 -9.20
N TYR A 180 -3.33 7.43 -10.33
CA TYR A 180 -4.30 7.04 -11.35
C TYR A 180 -4.75 5.59 -11.25
N VAL A 181 -3.95 4.71 -10.64
CA VAL A 181 -4.26 3.28 -10.54
C VAL A 181 -4.65 2.90 -9.11
N LEU A 182 -3.71 3.03 -8.17
CA LEU A 182 -3.93 2.51 -6.82
C LEU A 182 -4.93 3.34 -6.02
N LEU A 183 -4.82 4.66 -6.03
CA LEU A 183 -5.66 5.54 -5.20
C LEU A 183 -7.15 5.43 -5.52
N PRO A 184 -7.61 5.50 -6.79
CA PRO A 184 -9.02 5.39 -7.11
C PRO A 184 -9.61 4.03 -6.74
N LEU A 185 -8.88 2.95 -7.02
CA LEU A 185 -9.32 1.59 -6.69
C LEU A 185 -9.36 1.36 -5.17
N ALA A 186 -8.34 1.85 -4.44
CA ALA A 186 -8.30 1.77 -2.98
C ALA A 186 -9.46 2.55 -2.35
N PHE A 187 -9.76 3.73 -2.88
CA PHE A 187 -10.87 4.53 -2.38
C PHE A 187 -12.22 3.83 -2.55
N ILE A 188 -12.49 3.30 -3.75
CA ILE A 188 -13.73 2.55 -4.02
C ILE A 188 -13.83 1.36 -3.09
N LEU A 189 -12.77 0.55 -2.97
CA LEU A 189 -12.77 -0.62 -2.11
C LEU A 189 -12.92 -0.25 -0.63
N ALA A 190 -12.28 0.82 -0.17
CA ALA A 190 -12.43 1.29 1.21
C ALA A 190 -13.88 1.69 1.53
N VAL A 191 -14.56 2.39 0.61
CA VAL A 191 -15.98 2.76 0.78
C VAL A 191 -16.86 1.51 0.86
N VAL A 192 -16.62 0.51 0.01
CA VAL A 192 -17.34 -0.76 0.06
C VAL A 192 -17.10 -1.46 1.40
N LEU A 193 -15.85 -1.52 1.87
CA LEU A 193 -15.51 -2.16 3.15
C LEU A 193 -16.15 -1.46 4.35
N VAL A 194 -16.20 -0.12 4.35
CA VAL A 194 -16.93 0.65 5.37
C VAL A 194 -18.41 0.30 5.33
N GLY A 195 -19.01 0.23 4.15
CA GLY A 195 -20.40 -0.20 3.97
C GLY A 195 -20.69 -1.62 4.48
N LEU A 196 -19.68 -2.49 4.45
CA LEU A 196 -19.73 -3.85 5.02
C LEU A 196 -19.42 -3.90 6.53
N GLY A 197 -19.20 -2.74 7.17
CA GLY A 197 -19.00 -2.63 8.61
C GLY A 197 -17.56 -2.66 9.10
N LEU A 198 -16.55 -2.59 8.21
CA LEU A 198 -15.16 -2.47 8.65
C LEU A 198 -14.93 -1.08 9.27
N PRO A 199 -14.24 -1.00 10.43
CA PRO A 199 -13.97 0.27 11.09
C PRO A 199 -13.11 1.22 10.23
N GLN A 200 -13.49 2.50 10.24
CA GLN A 200 -12.69 3.60 9.69
C GLN A 200 -12.76 4.75 10.68
N THR A 201 -11.95 4.69 11.73
CA THR A 201 -12.06 5.62 12.86
C THR A 201 -10.69 5.98 13.43
N LEU A 202 -10.63 7.12 14.13
CA LEU A 202 -9.48 7.54 14.94
C LEU A 202 -9.65 7.15 16.42
N SER A 203 -10.77 6.53 16.80
CA SER A 203 -10.98 6.02 18.15
C SER A 203 -9.99 4.91 18.46
N ALA A 204 -9.50 4.89 19.70
CA ALA A 204 -8.47 3.95 20.14
C ALA A 204 -8.99 2.50 20.24
N HIS A 205 -10.16 2.35 20.82
CA HIS A 205 -10.75 1.06 21.14
C HIS A 205 -12.25 1.18 21.34
N ALA A 206 -12.92 0.05 21.27
CA ALA A 206 -14.25 -0.17 21.79
C ALA A 206 -14.18 -1.21 22.90
N THR A 207 -15.01 -1.06 23.93
CA THR A 207 -15.17 -2.07 24.98
C THR A 207 -16.41 -2.91 24.68
N ALA A 208 -16.28 -4.20 24.78
CA ALA A 208 -17.36 -5.14 24.68
C ALA A 208 -17.39 -6.02 25.93
N THR A 209 -18.59 -6.43 26.36
CA THR A 209 -18.74 -7.42 27.42
C THR A 209 -18.82 -8.80 26.79
N THR A 210 -17.96 -9.72 27.18
CA THR A 210 -18.01 -11.12 26.73
C THR A 210 -19.22 -11.84 27.28
N LEU A 211 -19.57 -12.97 26.68
CA LEU A 211 -20.68 -13.80 27.17
C LEU A 211 -20.49 -14.29 28.63
N GLU A 212 -19.23 -14.39 29.04
CA GLU A 212 -18.82 -14.77 30.41
C GLU A 212 -18.82 -13.60 31.39
N GLY A 213 -19.22 -12.39 30.97
CA GLY A 213 -19.27 -11.17 31.78
C GLY A 213 -17.96 -10.42 31.91
N GLY A 214 -16.87 -10.87 31.24
CA GLY A 214 -15.60 -10.17 31.18
C GLY A 214 -15.65 -8.93 30.30
N GLN A 215 -14.73 -7.98 30.51
CA GLN A 215 -14.56 -6.82 29.61
C GLN A 215 -13.46 -7.12 28.59
N GLN A 216 -13.80 -6.99 27.29
CA GLN A 216 -12.88 -7.12 26.19
C GLN A 216 -12.63 -5.73 25.56
N THR A 217 -11.36 -5.37 25.36
CA THR A 217 -10.96 -4.17 24.64
C THR A 217 -10.61 -4.54 23.22
N ILE A 218 -11.34 -3.99 22.26
CA ILE A 218 -11.13 -4.20 20.82
C ILE A 218 -10.44 -2.96 20.28
N SER A 219 -9.21 -3.08 19.81
CA SER A 219 -8.49 -1.98 19.17
C SER A 219 -9.17 -1.58 17.87
N LEU A 220 -9.32 -0.28 17.67
CA LEU A 220 -9.91 0.32 16.49
C LEU A 220 -8.87 1.20 15.80
N PHE A 221 -8.94 1.27 14.47
CA PHE A 221 -8.13 2.17 13.63
C PHE A 221 -8.74 2.23 12.22
N GLN A 222 -7.99 2.76 11.24
CA GLN A 222 -8.45 2.90 9.85
C GLN A 222 -8.37 1.58 9.09
N THR A 223 -9.06 0.56 9.60
CA THR A 223 -8.99 -0.81 9.09
C THR A 223 -9.45 -0.89 7.64
N ALA A 224 -10.55 -0.23 7.29
CA ALA A 224 -11.11 -0.34 5.93
C ALA A 224 -10.14 0.19 4.86
N SER A 225 -9.56 1.37 5.05
CA SER A 225 -8.59 1.92 4.10
C SER A 225 -7.28 1.12 4.07
N GLN A 226 -6.78 0.67 5.22
CA GLN A 226 -5.58 -0.16 5.28
C GLN A 226 -5.80 -1.49 4.55
N VAL A 227 -6.94 -2.16 4.77
CA VAL A 227 -7.27 -3.42 4.10
C VAL A 227 -7.43 -3.21 2.60
N ALA A 228 -8.11 -2.13 2.17
CA ALA A 228 -8.25 -1.81 0.76
C ALA A 228 -6.88 -1.63 0.08
N ILE A 229 -6.00 -0.85 0.68
CA ILE A 229 -4.66 -0.56 0.16
C ILE A 229 -3.82 -1.85 0.09
N LYS A 230 -3.75 -2.61 1.18
CA LYS A 230 -2.93 -3.81 1.23
C LYS A 230 -3.40 -4.93 0.31
N GLN A 231 -4.70 -5.04 0.06
CA GLN A 231 -5.23 -6.05 -0.86
C GLN A 231 -4.94 -5.68 -2.32
N LEU A 232 -5.09 -4.41 -2.70
CA LEU A 232 -4.71 -3.93 -4.03
C LEU A 232 -3.20 -3.97 -4.26
N GLY A 233 -2.42 -3.67 -3.23
CA GLY A 233 -0.96 -3.69 -3.28
C GLY A 233 -0.34 -5.07 -3.17
N ILE A 234 -1.16 -6.14 -3.00
CA ILE A 234 -0.71 -7.52 -2.76
C ILE A 234 0.27 -7.66 -1.58
N ASN A 235 0.24 -6.71 -0.64
CA ASN A 235 1.13 -6.66 0.51
C ASN A 235 0.88 -7.82 1.49
N GLY A 236 -0.37 -8.09 1.82
CA GLY A 236 -0.73 -8.89 2.98
C GLY A 236 -0.55 -8.12 4.30
N GLY A 237 -0.48 -8.83 5.41
CA GLY A 237 -0.40 -8.24 6.74
C GLY A 237 -1.69 -7.50 7.15
N GLY A 238 -1.63 -6.75 8.22
CA GLY A 238 -2.76 -5.96 8.70
C GLY A 238 -2.54 -5.38 10.10
N GLY A 239 -3.54 -4.66 10.58
CA GLY A 239 -3.48 -4.00 11.88
C GLY A 239 -3.73 -4.93 13.07
N PHE A 240 -4.12 -6.17 12.84
CA PHE A 240 -4.37 -7.17 13.88
C PHE A 240 -3.34 -8.30 13.82
N ASN A 241 -3.23 -9.06 14.91
CA ASN A 241 -2.39 -10.25 14.95
C ASN A 241 -2.82 -11.31 13.91
N GLY A 242 -4.13 -11.43 13.67
CA GLY A 242 -4.71 -12.23 12.59
C GLY A 242 -4.72 -11.53 11.22
N ASN A 243 -3.77 -10.67 10.93
CA ASN A 243 -3.69 -9.83 9.73
C ASN A 243 -4.86 -8.82 9.61
N ALA A 244 -5.83 -9.11 8.76
CA ALA A 244 -7.00 -8.26 8.56
C ALA A 244 -8.19 -8.67 9.41
N ALA A 245 -8.15 -9.85 10.02
CA ALA A 245 -9.22 -10.33 10.85
C ALA A 245 -9.20 -9.62 12.22
N PRO A 246 -10.28 -8.97 12.64
CA PRO A 246 -10.40 -8.54 14.02
C PRO A 246 -10.33 -9.76 14.94
N PRO A 247 -9.96 -9.59 16.22
CA PRO A 247 -10.04 -10.68 17.18
C PRO A 247 -11.45 -11.28 17.14
N PRO A 248 -11.58 -12.62 17.28
CA PRO A 248 -12.88 -13.28 17.26
C PRO A 248 -13.80 -12.60 18.26
N ARG A 249 -15.00 -12.34 17.85
CA ARG A 249 -16.07 -11.91 18.72
C ARG A 249 -16.60 -13.19 19.37
N ASP A 250 -16.12 -13.47 20.56
CA ASP A 250 -16.68 -14.52 21.40
C ASP A 250 -18.12 -14.14 21.84
#